data_1c924689d9daae494d7c2c42ae0ed99e
#
_entry.id   1c924689d9daae494d7c2c42ae0ed99e
#
_cell.length_a   1.000
_cell.length_b   1.000
_cell.length_c   1.000
_cell.angle_alpha   90.00
_cell.angle_beta   90.00
_cell.angle_gamma   90.00
#
_symmetry.space_group_name_H-M   'P 1'
#
loop_
_entity.id
_entity.type
_entity.pdbx_description
1 polymer ?
#
loop_
_entity_poly.entity_id
_entity_poly.type
_entity_poly.pdbx_seq_one_letter_code
_entity_poly.pdbx_strand_id
1 'polypeptide(L)'
;MTIRVLLADDQALLRGTFRMLFDSTDDMETVGEASNGQEALELARAERPHVVLMDIRMPEMDGLDATRLISESEDLSAVKVLILTTFEDDEHVAEALRAGASGFLGKGARPEELLDAVRTIAAGEALLSPSATRALIKRFLAQPDPCPADVHERLECLTRRERDVVGLAALGLSNDEIAEQLFVSPLTAKTHVNRAMTKLAARDRAQLVVIAYQCGLVSPAAESGPSPASE
;
A
#
# COMPACT_ATOMS: atom_id res chain seq x y z
N MET A 1 13.39 -17.08 -5.18
CA MET A 1 13.95 -15.80 -4.72
C MET A 1 13.45 -15.59 -3.32
N THR A 2 14.34 -15.48 -2.33
CA THR A 2 13.95 -15.31 -0.93
C THR A 2 13.53 -13.86 -0.68
N ILE A 3 12.38 -13.66 -0.03
CA ILE A 3 11.87 -12.33 0.34
C ILE A 3 12.58 -11.90 1.63
N ARG A 4 13.30 -10.79 1.57
CA ARG A 4 14.02 -10.21 2.71
C ARG A 4 13.10 -9.27 3.48
N VAL A 5 12.85 -9.56 4.75
CA VAL A 5 11.91 -8.82 5.61
C VAL A 5 12.67 -8.14 6.75
N LEU A 6 12.47 -6.85 6.92
CA LEU A 6 12.90 -6.07 8.08
C LEU A 6 11.72 -5.91 9.05
N LEU A 7 11.94 -6.17 10.33
CA LEU A 7 10.93 -6.04 11.38
C LEU A 7 11.15 -4.76 12.18
N ALA A 8 10.13 -3.91 12.30
CA ALA A 8 10.16 -2.69 13.08
C ALA A 8 8.93 -2.63 14.01
N ASP A 9 9.15 -2.86 15.31
CA ASP A 9 8.13 -2.87 16.35
C ASP A 9 8.82 -2.63 17.70
N ASP A 10 8.26 -1.86 18.60
CA ASP A 10 8.87 -1.59 19.92
C ASP A 10 8.78 -2.82 20.87
N GLN A 11 7.87 -3.76 20.60
CA GLN A 11 7.63 -4.94 21.40
C GLN A 11 8.57 -6.11 21.00
N ALA A 12 9.64 -6.34 21.78
CA ALA A 12 10.62 -7.38 21.50
C ALA A 12 10.04 -8.79 21.37
N LEU A 13 8.99 -9.13 22.14
CA LEU A 13 8.33 -10.42 22.06
C LEU A 13 7.63 -10.61 20.72
N LEU A 14 7.00 -9.57 20.22
CA LEU A 14 6.28 -9.61 18.95
C LEU A 14 7.27 -9.72 17.77
N ARG A 15 8.36 -8.93 17.79
CA ARG A 15 9.45 -9.07 16.81
C ARG A 15 9.99 -10.50 16.78
N GLY A 16 10.30 -11.09 17.95
CA GLY A 16 10.79 -12.48 18.04
C GLY A 16 9.79 -13.50 17.48
N THR A 17 8.49 -13.27 17.66
CA THR A 17 7.43 -14.14 17.12
C THR A 17 7.37 -14.05 15.60
N PHE A 18 7.40 -12.84 15.03
CA PHE A 18 7.40 -12.65 13.58
C PHE A 18 8.69 -13.17 12.93
N ARG A 19 9.84 -12.98 13.59
CA ARG A 19 11.09 -13.56 13.12
C ARG A 19 10.98 -15.08 12.99
N MET A 20 10.54 -15.76 14.03
CA MET A 20 10.34 -17.21 13.98
C MET A 20 9.37 -17.63 12.87
N LEU A 21 8.31 -16.86 12.65
CA LEU A 21 7.35 -17.12 11.59
C LEU A 21 7.99 -17.01 10.21
N PHE A 22 8.68 -15.91 9.91
CA PHE A 22 9.31 -15.71 8.59
C PHE A 22 10.47 -16.69 8.35
N ASP A 23 11.34 -16.89 9.35
CA ASP A 23 12.49 -17.78 9.23
C ASP A 23 12.07 -19.28 9.16
N SER A 24 10.80 -19.60 9.48
CA SER A 24 10.24 -20.95 9.32
C SER A 24 9.69 -21.22 7.90
N THR A 25 9.67 -20.21 7.03
CA THR A 25 9.19 -20.35 5.64
C THR A 25 10.36 -20.37 4.66
N ASP A 26 10.30 -21.27 3.66
CA ASP A 26 11.39 -21.47 2.70
C ASP A 26 11.65 -20.25 1.78
N ASP A 27 10.66 -19.37 1.64
CA ASP A 27 10.67 -18.26 0.71
C ASP A 27 10.89 -16.89 1.37
N MET A 28 11.12 -16.85 2.69
CA MET A 28 11.33 -15.60 3.45
C MET A 28 12.53 -15.70 4.39
N GLU A 29 13.12 -14.55 4.73
CA GLU A 29 14.16 -14.43 5.76
C GLU A 29 14.05 -13.07 6.45
N THR A 30 14.31 -13.03 7.76
CA THR A 30 14.41 -11.80 8.52
C THR A 30 15.83 -11.25 8.43
N VAL A 31 15.99 -10.05 7.85
CA VAL A 31 17.31 -9.43 7.64
C VAL A 31 17.69 -8.42 8.70
N GLY A 32 16.77 -8.03 9.57
CA GLY A 32 17.03 -7.09 10.67
C GLY A 32 15.82 -6.87 11.56
N GLU A 33 16.08 -6.33 12.74
CA GLU A 33 15.06 -5.95 13.72
C GLU A 33 15.35 -4.53 14.22
N ALA A 34 14.32 -3.70 14.27
CA ALA A 34 14.33 -2.33 14.76
C ALA A 34 13.33 -2.16 15.90
N SER A 35 13.64 -1.34 16.88
CA SER A 35 12.76 -1.01 18.01
C SER A 35 12.12 0.37 17.90
N ASN A 36 12.50 1.14 16.89
CA ASN A 36 11.98 2.47 16.57
C ASN A 36 12.14 2.79 15.08
N GLY A 37 11.54 3.88 14.63
CA GLY A 37 11.56 4.28 13.22
C GLY A 37 12.93 4.70 12.71
N GLN A 38 13.79 5.28 13.58
CA GLN A 38 15.14 5.67 13.22
C GLN A 38 16.00 4.45 12.89
N GLU A 39 16.00 3.44 13.76
CA GLU A 39 16.68 2.16 13.52
C GLU A 39 16.14 1.48 12.25
N ALA A 40 14.82 1.51 12.04
CA ALA A 40 14.19 0.93 10.86
C ALA A 40 14.70 1.59 9.57
N LEU A 41 14.83 2.92 9.54
CA LEU A 41 15.36 3.67 8.38
C LEU A 41 16.83 3.34 8.11
N GLU A 42 17.65 3.27 9.16
CA GLU A 42 19.09 2.94 9.07
C GLU A 42 19.29 1.51 8.54
N LEU A 43 18.56 0.54 9.10
CA LEU A 43 18.60 -0.84 8.64
C LEU A 43 18.02 -1.01 7.23
N ALA A 44 16.97 -0.26 6.85
CA ALA A 44 16.45 -0.29 5.50
C ALA A 44 17.52 0.16 4.47
N ARG A 45 18.36 1.15 4.81
CA ARG A 45 19.48 1.60 3.96
C ARG A 45 20.60 0.58 3.88
N ALA A 46 20.94 -0.05 5.01
CA ALA A 46 22.03 -1.02 5.10
C ALA A 46 21.68 -2.35 4.43
N GLU A 47 20.50 -2.89 4.72
CA GLU A 47 20.10 -4.23 4.35
C GLU A 47 19.30 -4.29 3.03
N ARG A 48 18.71 -3.17 2.59
CA ARG A 48 17.89 -3.13 1.37
C ARG A 48 16.83 -4.24 1.35
N PRO A 49 15.93 -4.33 2.38
CA PRO A 49 14.91 -5.36 2.43
C PRO A 49 13.92 -5.21 1.27
N HIS A 50 13.24 -6.29 0.91
CA HIS A 50 12.11 -6.21 -0.02
C HIS A 50 10.87 -5.61 0.66
N VAL A 51 10.63 -6.00 1.93
CA VAL A 51 9.51 -5.52 2.73
C VAL A 51 9.98 -5.12 4.12
N VAL A 52 9.53 -3.97 4.59
CA VAL A 52 9.60 -3.55 6.00
C VAL A 52 8.24 -3.79 6.62
N LEU A 53 8.17 -4.65 7.63
CA LEU A 53 7.00 -4.79 8.49
C LEU A 53 7.10 -3.74 9.59
N MET A 54 6.22 -2.74 9.59
CA MET A 54 6.35 -1.51 10.37
C MET A 54 5.19 -1.32 11.33
N ASP A 55 5.44 -1.28 12.63
CA ASP A 55 4.46 -0.77 13.57
C ASP A 55 4.33 0.76 13.47
N ILE A 56 3.15 1.30 13.74
CA ILE A 56 2.93 2.74 13.76
C ILE A 56 3.52 3.36 15.02
N ARG A 57 3.21 2.77 16.19
CA ARG A 57 3.56 3.37 17.48
C ARG A 57 4.88 2.85 18.00
N MET A 58 5.92 3.62 17.79
CA MET A 58 7.27 3.34 18.29
C MET A 58 7.85 4.58 18.98
N PRO A 59 8.77 4.42 19.93
CA PRO A 59 9.45 5.55 20.56
C PRO A 59 10.37 6.28 19.57
N GLU A 60 10.79 7.51 19.93
CA GLU A 60 11.74 8.36 19.19
C GLU A 60 11.22 8.83 17.83
N MET A 61 11.08 7.92 16.86
CA MET A 61 10.47 8.13 15.55
C MET A 61 9.37 7.11 15.36
N ASP A 62 8.17 7.57 15.07
CA ASP A 62 7.05 6.68 14.79
C ASP A 62 7.13 6.03 13.39
N GLY A 63 6.32 5.00 13.17
CA GLY A 63 6.36 4.25 11.92
C GLY A 63 5.81 5.00 10.72
N LEU A 64 4.96 6.01 10.89
CA LEU A 64 4.46 6.84 9.80
C LEU A 64 5.55 7.78 9.28
N ASP A 65 6.30 8.40 10.19
CA ASP A 65 7.42 9.26 9.82
C ASP A 65 8.55 8.44 9.18
N ALA A 66 8.87 7.25 9.73
CA ALA A 66 9.82 6.34 9.12
C ALA A 66 9.39 5.90 7.71
N THR A 67 8.10 5.57 7.54
CA THR A 67 7.52 5.19 6.25
C THR A 67 7.65 6.33 5.23
N ARG A 68 7.38 7.57 5.63
CA ARG A 68 7.54 8.75 4.77
C ARG A 68 8.99 8.90 4.30
N LEU A 69 9.95 8.84 5.23
CA LEU A 69 11.37 8.96 4.90
C LEU A 69 11.88 7.83 4.01
N ILE A 70 11.42 6.58 4.21
CA ILE A 70 11.72 5.46 3.32
C ILE A 70 11.11 5.69 1.94
N SER A 71 9.90 6.23 1.88
CA SER A 71 9.18 6.48 0.63
C SER A 71 9.79 7.59 -0.22
N GLU A 72 10.27 8.65 0.41
CA GLU A 72 10.88 9.81 -0.25
C GLU A 72 12.33 9.56 -0.67
N SER A 73 12.98 8.52 -0.11
CA SER A 73 14.36 8.20 -0.44
C SER A 73 14.47 7.49 -1.78
N GLU A 74 15.14 8.10 -2.77
CA GLU A 74 15.38 7.49 -4.09
C GLU A 74 16.11 6.15 -4.00
N ASP A 75 17.07 6.05 -3.11
CA ASP A 75 17.86 4.85 -2.88
C ASP A 75 17.08 3.70 -2.21
N LEU A 76 15.89 3.97 -1.65
CA LEU A 76 14.98 3.00 -1.06
C LEU A 76 13.70 2.79 -1.91
N SER A 77 13.67 3.24 -3.14
CA SER A 77 12.49 3.17 -4.02
C SER A 77 11.95 1.75 -4.25
N ALA A 78 12.81 0.74 -4.15
CA ALA A 78 12.42 -0.68 -4.25
C ALA A 78 11.87 -1.27 -2.94
N VAL A 79 12.13 -0.63 -1.79
CA VAL A 79 11.68 -1.11 -0.47
C VAL A 79 10.19 -0.83 -0.30
N LYS A 80 9.42 -1.84 0.08
CA LYS A 80 7.99 -1.74 0.33
C LYS A 80 7.72 -1.71 1.84
N VAL A 81 6.71 -0.96 2.27
CA VAL A 81 6.34 -0.88 3.69
C VAL A 81 4.96 -1.46 3.89
N LEU A 82 4.86 -2.52 4.72
CA LEU A 82 3.61 -3.07 5.24
C LEU A 82 3.42 -2.56 6.66
N ILE A 83 2.42 -1.73 6.87
CA ILE A 83 2.04 -1.29 8.22
C ILE A 83 1.33 -2.42 8.96
N LEU A 84 1.78 -2.69 10.18
CA LEU A 84 1.17 -3.65 11.09
C LEU A 84 0.76 -2.94 12.37
N THR A 85 -0.54 -2.92 12.71
CA THR A 85 -1.04 -2.15 13.85
C THR A 85 -2.16 -2.86 14.60
N THR A 86 -2.35 -2.48 15.87
CA THR A 86 -3.49 -2.93 16.69
C THR A 86 -4.76 -2.14 16.43
N PHE A 87 -4.67 -0.99 15.75
CA PHE A 87 -5.78 -0.08 15.51
C PHE A 87 -6.15 -0.06 14.02
N GLU A 88 -7.35 -0.51 13.71
CA GLU A 88 -7.93 -0.47 12.35
C GLU A 88 -8.77 0.80 12.15
N ASP A 89 -8.41 1.91 12.82
CA ASP A 89 -9.09 3.18 12.60
C ASP A 89 -8.83 3.71 11.20
N ASP A 90 -9.90 4.03 10.49
CA ASP A 90 -9.88 4.59 9.12
C ASP A 90 -8.87 5.74 8.95
N GLU A 91 -8.60 6.47 10.02
CA GLU A 91 -7.69 7.62 10.02
C GLU A 91 -6.22 7.21 9.85
N HIS A 92 -5.75 6.23 10.61
CA HIS A 92 -4.38 5.73 10.55
C HIS A 92 -4.09 5.01 9.22
N VAL A 93 -5.08 4.30 8.66
CA VAL A 93 -4.94 3.67 7.34
C VAL A 93 -4.65 4.71 6.26
N ALA A 94 -5.43 5.80 6.24
CA ALA A 94 -5.26 6.86 5.24
C ALA A 94 -3.92 7.59 5.41
N GLU A 95 -3.47 7.84 6.65
CA GLU A 95 -2.17 8.46 6.92
C GLU A 95 -1.01 7.56 6.50
N ALA A 96 -1.08 6.26 6.77
CA ALA A 96 -0.07 5.30 6.35
C ALA A 96 0.10 5.27 4.83
N LEU A 97 -1.02 5.21 4.09
CA LEU A 97 -0.98 5.21 2.62
C LEU A 97 -0.44 6.53 2.05
N ARG A 98 -0.77 7.69 2.66
CA ARG A 98 -0.18 8.98 2.29
C ARG A 98 1.32 9.05 2.58
N ALA A 99 1.77 8.45 3.69
CA ALA A 99 3.19 8.34 4.02
C ALA A 99 3.95 7.43 3.04
N GLY A 100 3.23 6.69 2.19
CA GLY A 100 3.82 5.83 1.17
C GLY A 100 3.81 4.35 1.52
N ALA A 101 3.00 3.92 2.49
CA ALA A 101 2.84 2.50 2.78
C ALA A 101 2.27 1.74 1.56
N SER A 102 2.81 0.54 1.31
CA SER A 102 2.37 -0.36 0.24
C SER A 102 1.18 -1.23 0.65
N GLY A 103 0.91 -1.32 1.95
CA GLY A 103 -0.21 -2.06 2.50
C GLY A 103 -0.38 -1.84 3.99
N PHE A 104 -1.48 -2.39 4.51
CA PHE A 104 -1.89 -2.25 5.89
C PHE A 104 -2.54 -3.56 6.38
N LEU A 105 -2.16 -4.02 7.57
CA LEU A 105 -2.69 -5.23 8.18
C LEU A 105 -2.83 -5.06 9.69
N GLY A 106 -3.89 -5.64 10.28
CA GLY A 106 -4.07 -5.66 11.74
C GLY A 106 -3.11 -6.66 12.41
N LYS A 107 -2.58 -6.31 13.59
CA LYS A 107 -1.75 -7.24 14.41
C LYS A 107 -2.50 -8.50 14.86
N GLY A 108 -3.83 -8.52 14.74
CA GLY A 108 -4.67 -9.69 14.97
C GLY A 108 -4.84 -10.61 13.76
N ALA A 109 -4.21 -10.31 12.63
CA ALA A 109 -4.24 -11.16 11.44
C ALA A 109 -3.64 -12.54 11.72
N ARG A 110 -4.15 -13.55 11.04
CA ARG A 110 -3.61 -14.91 11.14
C ARG A 110 -2.21 -14.99 10.51
N PRO A 111 -1.34 -15.90 10.98
CA PRO A 111 0.00 -16.04 10.42
C PRO A 111 0.02 -16.21 8.90
N GLU A 112 -0.91 -17.01 8.35
CA GLU A 112 -1.01 -17.24 6.90
C GLU A 112 -1.36 -15.94 6.15
N GLU A 113 -2.25 -15.13 6.71
CA GLU A 113 -2.63 -13.83 6.12
C GLU A 113 -1.44 -12.86 6.09
N LEU A 114 -0.61 -12.86 7.13
CA LEU A 114 0.61 -12.04 7.17
C LEU A 114 1.63 -12.51 6.13
N LEU A 115 1.85 -13.81 6.00
CA LEU A 115 2.77 -14.37 5.00
C LEU A 115 2.31 -14.03 3.57
N ASP A 116 1.03 -14.20 3.28
CA ASP A 116 0.46 -13.87 1.97
C ASP A 116 0.49 -12.36 1.69
N ALA A 117 0.29 -11.52 2.71
CA ALA A 117 0.45 -10.09 2.62
C ALA A 117 1.87 -9.68 2.21
N VAL A 118 2.88 -10.26 2.85
CA VAL A 118 4.29 -10.00 2.54
C VAL A 118 4.61 -10.45 1.11
N ARG A 119 4.13 -11.63 0.66
CA ARG A 119 4.31 -12.09 -0.74
C ARG A 119 3.69 -11.14 -1.74
N THR A 120 2.46 -10.73 -1.50
CA THR A 120 1.70 -9.81 -2.35
C THR A 120 2.43 -8.49 -2.52
N ILE A 121 2.87 -7.89 -1.41
CA ILE A 121 3.58 -6.61 -1.41
C ILE A 121 4.97 -6.72 -2.06
N ALA A 122 5.70 -7.80 -1.78
CA ALA A 122 7.00 -8.05 -2.43
C ALA A 122 6.87 -8.21 -3.96
N ALA A 123 5.73 -8.74 -4.44
CA ALA A 123 5.42 -8.83 -5.87
C ALA A 123 5.01 -7.47 -6.50
N GLY A 124 4.97 -6.38 -5.72
CA GLY A 124 4.54 -5.05 -6.17
C GLY A 124 3.02 -4.89 -6.30
N GLU A 125 2.26 -5.85 -5.79
CA GLU A 125 0.81 -5.77 -5.69
C GLU A 125 0.44 -5.11 -4.35
N ALA A 126 -0.50 -4.16 -4.33
CA ALA A 126 -0.90 -3.54 -3.08
C ALA A 126 -1.89 -4.43 -2.31
N LEU A 127 -1.64 -4.58 -1.03
CA LEU A 127 -2.61 -5.18 -0.12
C LEU A 127 -3.53 -4.08 0.43
N LEU A 128 -4.49 -3.67 -0.37
CA LEU A 128 -5.58 -2.83 0.08
C LEU A 128 -6.80 -3.72 0.30
N SER A 129 -7.09 -4.01 1.56
CA SER A 129 -8.38 -4.63 1.89
C SER A 129 -9.54 -3.71 1.46
N PRO A 130 -10.74 -4.22 1.17
CA PRO A 130 -11.90 -3.38 0.87
C PRO A 130 -12.20 -2.35 1.97
N SER A 131 -11.87 -2.65 3.23
CA SER A 131 -11.97 -1.71 4.36
C SER A 131 -10.92 -0.59 4.26
N ALA A 132 -9.66 -0.93 3.98
CA ALA A 132 -8.60 0.07 3.78
C ALA A 132 -8.89 1.00 2.59
N THR A 133 -9.42 0.45 1.50
CA THR A 133 -9.86 1.25 0.35
C THR A 133 -11.01 2.18 0.72
N ARG A 134 -12.01 1.71 1.47
CA ARG A 134 -13.13 2.56 1.94
C ARG A 134 -12.66 3.66 2.89
N ALA A 135 -11.74 3.35 3.81
CA ALA A 135 -11.13 4.33 4.73
C ALA A 135 -10.41 5.44 3.97
N LEU A 136 -9.62 5.05 2.96
CA LEU A 136 -8.94 5.98 2.08
C LEU A 136 -9.92 6.90 1.35
N ILE A 137 -10.98 6.34 0.75
CA ILE A 137 -12.05 7.07 0.05
C ILE A 137 -12.70 8.08 0.99
N LYS A 138 -13.14 7.66 2.18
CA LYS A 138 -13.83 8.50 3.16
C LYS A 138 -12.97 9.71 3.58
N ARG A 139 -11.64 9.49 3.77
CA ARG A 139 -10.72 10.55 4.13
C ARG A 139 -10.45 11.53 2.99
N PHE A 140 -10.31 11.05 1.75
CA PHE A 140 -10.17 11.93 0.58
C PHE A 140 -11.40 12.79 0.34
N LEU A 141 -12.60 12.28 0.69
CA LEU A 141 -13.83 13.09 0.67
C LEU A 141 -13.83 14.21 1.71
N ALA A 142 -13.23 13.96 2.88
CA ALA A 142 -13.22 14.93 3.97
C ALA A 142 -12.20 16.08 3.76
N GLN A 143 -11.06 15.79 3.14
CA GLN A 143 -9.98 16.76 2.86
C GLN A 143 -9.23 16.36 1.58
N PRO A 144 -9.66 16.83 0.41
CA PRO A 144 -8.91 16.59 -0.82
C PRO A 144 -7.60 17.38 -0.79
N ASP A 145 -6.46 16.67 -0.74
CA ASP A 145 -5.18 17.31 -1.02
C ASP A 145 -5.12 17.62 -2.52
N PRO A 146 -4.58 18.80 -2.90
CA PRO A 146 -4.46 19.13 -4.31
C PRO A 146 -3.56 18.15 -5.04
N CYS A 147 -3.99 17.71 -6.23
CA CYS A 147 -3.14 16.93 -7.13
C CYS A 147 -1.88 17.75 -7.45
N PRO A 148 -0.67 17.22 -7.19
CA PRO A 148 0.55 17.93 -7.58
C PRO A 148 0.57 18.20 -9.08
N ALA A 149 1.04 19.36 -9.49
CA ALA A 149 0.99 19.79 -10.90
C ALA A 149 1.72 18.84 -11.84
N ASP A 150 2.86 18.28 -11.39
CA ASP A 150 3.64 17.30 -12.15
C ASP A 150 2.90 15.96 -12.33
N VAL A 151 2.11 15.55 -11.34
CA VAL A 151 1.27 14.35 -11.43
C VAL A 151 0.09 14.59 -12.38
N HIS A 152 -0.48 15.78 -12.38
CA HIS A 152 -1.56 16.13 -13.30
C HIS A 152 -1.10 16.04 -14.77
N GLU A 153 0.08 16.56 -15.09
CA GLU A 153 0.67 16.42 -16.43
C GLU A 153 0.91 14.96 -16.82
N ARG A 154 1.35 14.14 -15.88
CA ARG A 154 1.57 12.68 -16.12
C ARG A 154 0.27 11.92 -16.38
N LEU A 155 -0.85 12.36 -15.81
CA LEU A 155 -2.17 11.79 -16.10
C LEU A 155 -2.58 11.94 -17.56
N GLU A 156 -2.16 13.02 -18.21
CA GLU A 156 -2.42 13.25 -19.63
C GLU A 156 -1.68 12.23 -20.52
N CYS A 157 -0.55 11.70 -20.02
CA CYS A 157 0.23 10.68 -20.72
C CYS A 157 -0.40 9.27 -20.68
N LEU A 158 -1.43 9.07 -19.86
CA LEU A 158 -2.13 7.79 -19.80
C LEU A 158 -2.99 7.59 -21.04
N THR A 159 -2.88 6.41 -21.65
CA THR A 159 -3.84 5.97 -22.67
C THR A 159 -5.22 5.77 -22.03
N ARG A 160 -6.28 5.76 -22.83
CA ARG A 160 -7.64 5.48 -22.37
C ARG A 160 -7.70 4.17 -21.56
N ARG A 161 -7.02 3.11 -22.05
CA ARG A 161 -7.01 1.81 -21.40
C ARG A 161 -6.29 1.82 -20.05
N GLU A 162 -5.22 2.58 -19.95
CA GLU A 162 -4.51 2.76 -18.69
C GLU A 162 -5.34 3.57 -17.68
N ARG A 163 -6.09 4.58 -18.12
CA ARG A 163 -7.05 5.32 -17.27
C ARG A 163 -8.17 4.42 -16.77
N ASP A 164 -8.75 3.59 -17.65
CA ASP A 164 -9.80 2.64 -17.28
C ASP A 164 -9.30 1.70 -16.18
N VAL A 165 -8.09 1.14 -16.36
CA VAL A 165 -7.46 0.22 -15.39
C VAL A 165 -7.14 0.92 -14.06
N VAL A 166 -6.64 2.15 -14.10
CA VAL A 166 -6.38 2.94 -12.88
C VAL A 166 -7.67 3.20 -12.11
N GLY A 167 -8.74 3.56 -12.80
CA GLY A 167 -10.06 3.76 -12.19
C GLY A 167 -10.58 2.50 -11.49
N LEU A 168 -10.49 1.34 -12.15
CA LEU A 168 -10.92 0.06 -11.58
C LEU A 168 -10.03 -0.38 -10.40
N ALA A 169 -8.71 -0.15 -10.49
CA ALA A 169 -7.79 -0.39 -9.40
C ALA A 169 -8.12 0.48 -8.17
N ALA A 170 -8.50 1.73 -8.39
CA ALA A 170 -8.92 2.65 -7.33
C ALA A 170 -10.24 2.24 -6.66
N LEU A 171 -11.09 1.49 -7.35
CA LEU A 171 -12.28 0.87 -6.77
C LEU A 171 -11.98 -0.41 -5.98
N GLY A 172 -10.70 -0.80 -5.88
CA GLY A 172 -10.25 -1.98 -5.12
C GLY A 172 -10.32 -3.30 -5.88
N LEU A 173 -10.58 -3.30 -7.20
CA LEU A 173 -10.66 -4.53 -7.98
C LEU A 173 -9.26 -5.15 -8.16
N SER A 174 -9.17 -6.47 -8.05
CA SER A 174 -7.97 -7.26 -8.39
C SER A 174 -7.69 -7.24 -9.90
N ASN A 175 -6.51 -7.74 -10.30
CA ASN A 175 -6.19 -7.85 -11.73
C ASN A 175 -7.13 -8.80 -12.48
N ASP A 176 -7.63 -9.84 -11.81
CA ASP A 176 -8.59 -10.80 -12.38
C ASP A 176 -9.96 -10.12 -12.61
N GLU A 177 -10.47 -9.40 -11.62
CA GLU A 177 -11.73 -8.65 -11.73
C GLU A 177 -11.63 -7.51 -12.77
N ILE A 178 -10.50 -6.81 -12.84
CA ILE A 178 -10.23 -5.81 -13.90
C ILE A 178 -10.23 -6.48 -15.27
N ALA A 179 -9.60 -7.66 -15.38
CA ALA A 179 -9.56 -8.42 -16.63
C ALA A 179 -10.95 -8.83 -17.11
N GLU A 180 -11.81 -9.30 -16.20
CA GLU A 180 -13.21 -9.64 -16.48
C GLU A 180 -14.00 -8.42 -16.97
N GLN A 181 -13.91 -7.30 -16.26
CA GLN A 181 -14.63 -6.07 -16.64
C GLN A 181 -14.18 -5.48 -17.97
N LEU A 182 -12.89 -5.60 -18.28
CA LEU A 182 -12.32 -5.04 -19.51
C LEU A 182 -12.25 -6.04 -20.66
N PHE A 183 -12.71 -7.28 -20.47
CA PHE A 183 -12.66 -8.36 -21.46
C PHE A 183 -11.25 -8.61 -22.00
N VAL A 184 -10.25 -8.69 -21.10
CA VAL A 184 -8.85 -8.98 -21.41
C VAL A 184 -8.33 -10.12 -20.54
N SER A 185 -7.10 -10.60 -20.79
CA SER A 185 -6.48 -11.57 -19.88
C SER A 185 -5.97 -10.90 -18.60
N PRO A 186 -5.88 -11.63 -17.46
CA PRO A 186 -5.27 -11.11 -16.22
C PRO A 186 -3.85 -10.57 -16.42
N LEU A 187 -3.06 -11.23 -17.26
CA LEU A 187 -1.72 -10.77 -17.62
C LEU A 187 -1.75 -9.44 -18.37
N THR A 188 -2.74 -9.23 -19.22
CA THR A 188 -2.94 -7.96 -19.94
C THR A 188 -3.35 -6.86 -18.98
N ALA A 189 -4.28 -7.13 -18.06
CA ALA A 189 -4.67 -6.18 -17.01
C ALA A 189 -3.46 -5.77 -16.15
N LYS A 190 -2.69 -6.75 -15.66
CA LYS A 190 -1.44 -6.52 -14.90
C LYS A 190 -0.45 -5.65 -15.69
N THR A 191 -0.30 -5.90 -16.99
CA THR A 191 0.59 -5.11 -17.85
C THR A 191 0.14 -3.65 -17.96
N HIS A 192 -1.17 -3.38 -18.07
CA HIS A 192 -1.69 -2.02 -18.11
C HIS A 192 -1.54 -1.31 -16.75
N VAL A 193 -1.78 -2.01 -15.62
CA VAL A 193 -1.51 -1.48 -14.27
C VAL A 193 -0.05 -1.07 -14.14
N ASN A 194 0.89 -1.96 -14.50
CA ASN A 194 2.32 -1.69 -14.38
C ASN A 194 2.75 -0.50 -15.26
N ARG A 195 2.23 -0.40 -16.49
CA ARG A 195 2.51 0.75 -17.37
C ARG A 195 1.97 2.06 -16.79
N ALA A 196 0.77 2.04 -16.21
CA ALA A 196 0.20 3.21 -15.55
C ALA A 196 1.04 3.61 -14.33
N MET A 197 1.47 2.65 -13.50
CA MET A 197 2.36 2.91 -12.36
C MET A 197 3.67 3.56 -12.81
N THR A 198 4.30 3.04 -13.88
CA THR A 198 5.54 3.62 -14.42
C THR A 198 5.33 5.06 -14.90
N LYS A 199 4.26 5.35 -15.62
CA LYS A 199 3.94 6.69 -16.14
C LYS A 199 3.65 7.69 -15.04
N LEU A 200 2.95 7.26 -13.99
CA LEU A 200 2.59 8.08 -12.85
C LEU A 200 3.68 8.14 -11.77
N ALA A 201 4.79 7.41 -11.97
CA ALA A 201 5.86 7.22 -10.99
C ALA A 201 5.34 6.68 -9.65
N ALA A 202 4.28 5.88 -9.69
CA ALA A 202 3.74 5.18 -8.52
C ALA A 202 4.65 3.99 -8.18
N ARG A 203 5.09 3.89 -6.93
CA ARG A 203 5.97 2.82 -6.44
C ARG A 203 5.30 1.45 -6.43
N ASP A 204 4.01 1.46 -6.21
CA ASP A 204 3.15 0.27 -6.11
C ASP A 204 1.69 0.65 -6.40
N ARG A 205 0.85 -0.37 -6.32
CA ARG A 205 -0.59 -0.21 -6.58
C ARG A 205 -1.28 0.69 -5.54
N ALA A 206 -0.82 0.72 -4.28
CA ALA A 206 -1.41 1.59 -3.27
C ALA A 206 -1.22 3.06 -3.62
N GLN A 207 -0.01 3.42 -4.04
CA GLN A 207 0.30 4.76 -4.53
C GLN A 207 -0.51 5.12 -5.79
N LEU A 208 -0.72 4.16 -6.68
CA LEU A 208 -1.58 4.36 -7.85
C LEU A 208 -3.01 4.73 -7.45
N VAL A 209 -3.55 4.06 -6.44
CA VAL A 209 -4.89 4.36 -5.88
C VAL A 209 -4.93 5.75 -5.26
N VAL A 210 -3.94 6.10 -4.43
CA VAL A 210 -3.81 7.44 -3.83
C VAL A 210 -3.82 8.52 -4.91
N ILE A 211 -2.99 8.38 -5.94
CA ILE A 211 -2.92 9.31 -7.08
C ILE A 211 -4.28 9.44 -7.79
N ALA A 212 -4.97 8.32 -8.03
CA ALA A 212 -6.27 8.32 -8.70
C ALA A 212 -7.32 9.17 -7.97
N TYR A 213 -7.35 9.09 -6.63
CA TYR A 213 -8.24 9.90 -5.80
C TYR A 213 -7.78 11.36 -5.69
N GLN A 214 -6.51 11.63 -5.42
CA GLN A 214 -5.96 12.98 -5.32
C GLN A 214 -6.22 13.82 -6.57
N CYS A 215 -6.10 13.18 -7.73
CA CYS A 215 -6.23 13.88 -9.01
C CYS A 215 -7.64 13.76 -9.63
N GLY A 216 -8.61 13.27 -8.89
CA GLY A 216 -10.01 13.23 -9.32
C GLY A 216 -10.30 12.30 -10.50
N LEU A 217 -9.44 11.30 -10.77
CA LEU A 217 -9.72 10.27 -11.77
C LEU A 217 -10.91 9.39 -11.38
N VAL A 218 -11.10 9.23 -10.08
CA VAL A 218 -12.24 8.52 -9.49
C VAL A 218 -12.88 9.45 -8.48
N SER A 219 -14.15 9.73 -8.67
CA SER A 219 -14.97 10.38 -7.65
C SER A 219 -15.63 9.26 -6.84
N PRO A 220 -15.59 9.32 -5.49
CA PRO A 220 -16.36 8.39 -4.71
C PRO A 220 -17.83 8.55 -5.11
N ALA A 221 -18.45 7.47 -5.57
CA ALA A 221 -19.87 7.50 -5.91
C ALA A 221 -20.64 7.98 -4.67
N ALA A 222 -21.34 9.09 -4.79
CA ALA A 222 -22.39 9.43 -3.85
C ALA A 222 -23.26 8.19 -3.74
N GLU A 223 -23.40 7.63 -2.54
CA GLU A 223 -24.37 6.59 -2.28
C GLU A 223 -25.73 7.14 -2.76
N SER A 224 -26.15 6.69 -3.92
CA SER A 224 -27.49 6.95 -4.44
C SER A 224 -28.43 6.12 -3.57
N GLY A 225 -28.77 6.68 -2.39
CA GLY A 225 -29.91 6.19 -1.65
C GLY A 225 -31.12 6.18 -2.59
N PRO A 226 -31.98 5.15 -2.54
CA PRO A 226 -33.19 5.15 -3.34
C PRO A 226 -34.01 6.38 -2.96
N SER A 227 -34.27 7.24 -3.94
CA SER A 227 -35.21 8.37 -3.82
C SER A 227 -36.57 7.80 -3.36
N PRO A 228 -37.17 8.29 -2.26
CA PRO A 228 -38.52 7.87 -1.93
C PRO A 228 -39.42 8.34 -3.06
N ALA A 229 -40.09 7.38 -3.70
CA ALA A 229 -41.14 7.64 -4.65
C ALA A 229 -42.22 8.49 -3.96
N SER A 230 -42.51 9.63 -4.53
CA SER A 230 -43.64 10.48 -4.19
C SER A 230 -44.92 9.75 -4.56
N GLU A 231 -45.76 9.43 -3.59
CA GLU A 231 -47.20 9.30 -3.75
C GLU A 231 -47.87 10.67 -3.59
#